data_65db42b25f8ada05fe07921de96d0fd5
#
_entry.id   65db42b25f8ada05fe07921de96d0fd5
#
_cell.length_a   1.000
_cell.length_b   1.000
_cell.length_c   1.000
_cell.angle_alpha   90.00
_cell.angle_beta   90.00
_cell.angle_gamma   90.00
#
_symmetry.space_group_name_H-M   'P 1'
#
loop_
_entity.id
_entity.type
_entity.pdbx_description
1 polymer ?
#
loop_
_entity_poly.entity_id
_entity_poly.type
_entity_poly.pdbx_seq_one_letter_code
_entity_poly.pdbx_strand_id
1 'polypeptide(L)'
;MLRTFTQLCQPANKALLVAADEGHATLTGSGTYAMPWHWHDCLMFILPGQGAVELRHEDRRAGTWLSQDRFAVVPPGRAHQTRAGCATHTHVAVYVTGDALHKLDTGVGSLSEFRRRTRTPILVRRTAAIRALQELSQRNDMATYGSAATRQALSSALLMQCIGEVIAGKTELGTSPREHGMALVADIEAFVARHADQEIPLDMLEERFGVSRRHITRLFREKTGLSIGEFQQRTRYDNACRLLAETDLPIGEVAFRVGFESGAALARAMRRVGGQSPSGLREKMARSVKT
;
A
#
# COMPACT_ATOMS: atom_id res chain seq x y z
N MET A 1 3.51 -3.09 7.13
CA MET A 1 4.73 -3.68 7.74
C MET A 1 5.95 -3.01 7.14
N LEU A 2 6.90 -2.55 7.96
CA LEU A 2 8.20 -2.09 7.48
C LEU A 2 9.02 -3.30 7.00
N ARG A 3 9.61 -3.20 5.82
CA ARG A 3 10.59 -4.14 5.28
C ARG A 3 11.88 -3.36 5.03
N THR A 4 12.85 -3.50 5.92
CA THR A 4 14.12 -2.80 5.80
C THR A 4 14.99 -3.40 4.71
N PHE A 5 15.92 -2.59 4.17
CA PHE A 5 16.92 -3.06 3.20
C PHE A 5 17.69 -4.28 3.74
N THR A 6 18.09 -4.25 5.01
CA THR A 6 18.75 -5.38 5.66
C THR A 6 17.91 -6.66 5.65
N GLN A 7 16.59 -6.55 5.89
CA GLN A 7 15.67 -7.71 5.83
C GLN A 7 15.54 -8.27 4.41
N LEU A 8 15.56 -7.41 3.38
CA LEU A 8 15.51 -7.85 1.99
C LEU A 8 16.74 -8.68 1.59
N CYS A 9 17.92 -8.37 2.16
CA CYS A 9 19.18 -9.07 1.90
C CYS A 9 19.40 -10.31 2.79
N GLN A 10 18.45 -10.68 3.66
CA GLN A 10 18.58 -11.84 4.55
C GLN A 10 18.61 -13.18 3.81
N PRO A 11 19.24 -14.23 4.42
CA PRO A 11 19.31 -15.57 3.83
C PRO A 11 17.96 -16.17 3.41
N ALA A 12 16.88 -15.82 4.10
CA ALA A 12 15.52 -16.24 3.73
C ALA A 12 15.10 -15.82 2.32
N ASN A 13 15.67 -14.73 1.78
CA ASN A 13 15.42 -14.23 0.44
C ASN A 13 16.48 -14.67 -0.58
N LYS A 14 17.44 -15.52 -0.20
CA LYS A 14 18.57 -15.92 -1.06
C LYS A 14 18.15 -16.48 -2.41
N ALA A 15 17.05 -17.23 -2.45
CA ALA A 15 16.52 -17.81 -3.69
C ALA A 15 15.96 -16.74 -4.67
N LEU A 16 15.59 -15.56 -4.16
CA LEU A 16 15.05 -14.46 -4.94
C LEU A 16 16.13 -13.41 -5.27
N LEU A 17 17.27 -13.48 -4.61
CA LEU A 17 18.34 -12.48 -4.70
C LEU A 17 19.18 -12.72 -5.95
N VAL A 18 19.16 -11.77 -6.88
CA VAL A 18 19.99 -11.77 -8.10
C VAL A 18 21.38 -11.22 -7.81
N ALA A 19 21.43 -10.08 -7.14
CA ALA A 19 22.65 -9.39 -6.75
C ALA A 19 22.40 -8.53 -5.52
N ALA A 20 23.40 -8.33 -4.67
CA ALA A 20 23.36 -7.38 -3.57
C ALA A 20 24.76 -6.92 -3.19
N ASP A 21 24.84 -5.66 -2.72
CA ASP A 21 25.97 -5.06 -2.02
C ASP A 21 25.47 -4.29 -0.78
N GLU A 22 26.31 -3.44 -0.19
CA GLU A 22 25.96 -2.68 1.02
C GLU A 22 24.80 -1.70 0.86
N GLY A 23 24.46 -1.30 -0.35
CA GLY A 23 23.43 -0.27 -0.57
C GLY A 23 22.48 -0.51 -1.73
N HIS A 24 22.68 -1.60 -2.47
CA HIS A 24 21.89 -1.95 -3.63
C HIS A 24 21.57 -3.44 -3.64
N ALA A 25 20.32 -3.81 -3.84
CA ALA A 25 19.86 -5.19 -3.95
C ALA A 25 18.85 -5.35 -5.10
N THR A 26 19.01 -6.43 -5.87
CA THR A 26 18.09 -6.80 -6.92
C THR A 26 17.49 -8.17 -6.63
N LEU A 27 16.18 -8.24 -6.53
CA LEU A 27 15.41 -9.44 -6.26
C LEU A 27 14.49 -9.76 -7.44
N THR A 28 14.21 -11.06 -7.64
CA THR A 28 13.18 -11.52 -8.57
C THR A 28 11.94 -11.99 -7.84
N GLY A 29 10.79 -11.83 -8.49
CA GLY A 29 9.54 -12.46 -8.05
C GLY A 29 8.87 -13.14 -9.23
N SER A 30 8.16 -14.24 -8.97
CA SER A 30 7.47 -15.04 -10.00
C SER A 30 6.22 -15.74 -9.47
N GLY A 31 5.37 -16.20 -10.39
CA GLY A 31 4.17 -16.97 -10.06
C GLY A 31 3.04 -16.16 -9.48
N THR A 32 2.16 -16.82 -8.76
CA THR A 32 1.12 -16.15 -7.96
C THR A 32 1.78 -15.41 -6.81
N TYR A 33 1.69 -14.09 -6.86
CA TYR A 33 2.37 -13.20 -5.93
C TYR A 33 1.39 -12.14 -5.44
N ALA A 34 1.33 -11.97 -4.13
CA ALA A 34 0.57 -10.89 -3.51
C ALA A 34 1.32 -10.43 -2.26
N MET A 35 1.76 -9.19 -2.27
CA MET A 35 2.39 -8.54 -1.13
C MET A 35 1.38 -7.56 -0.53
N PRO A 36 0.97 -7.75 0.75
CA PRO A 36 0.04 -6.84 1.42
C PRO A 36 0.64 -5.46 1.60
N TRP A 37 -0.12 -4.51 2.15
CA TRP A 37 0.35 -3.18 2.45
C TRP A 37 1.64 -3.21 3.30
N HIS A 38 2.70 -2.59 2.79
CA HIS A 38 4.00 -2.48 3.43
C HIS A 38 4.73 -1.23 2.93
N TRP A 39 5.88 -0.92 3.51
CA TRP A 39 6.76 0.17 3.09
C TRP A 39 8.22 -0.20 3.33
N HIS A 40 9.14 0.48 2.65
CA HIS A 40 10.57 0.27 2.76
C HIS A 40 11.28 1.52 3.30
N ASP A 41 12.43 1.31 3.93
CA ASP A 41 13.37 2.38 4.30
C ASP A 41 14.30 2.78 3.14
N CYS A 42 14.17 2.12 2.00
CA CYS A 42 14.94 2.31 0.78
C CYS A 42 14.03 2.61 -0.42
N LEU A 43 14.61 3.15 -1.48
CA LEU A 43 13.95 3.35 -2.77
C LEU A 43 13.72 1.99 -3.45
N MET A 44 12.57 1.79 -4.07
CA MET A 44 12.25 0.58 -4.84
C MET A 44 11.92 0.93 -6.29
N PHE A 45 12.53 0.20 -7.23
CA PHE A 45 12.09 0.11 -8.62
C PHE A 45 11.41 -1.23 -8.82
N ILE A 46 10.26 -1.30 -9.48
CA ILE A 46 9.60 -2.55 -9.83
C ILE A 46 9.40 -2.63 -11.34
N LEU A 47 10.00 -3.66 -11.95
CA LEU A 47 10.07 -3.86 -13.40
C LEU A 47 9.39 -5.21 -13.75
N PRO A 48 8.17 -5.21 -14.30
CA PRO A 48 7.53 -6.43 -14.76
C PRO A 48 8.36 -7.12 -15.85
N GLY A 49 8.44 -8.45 -15.78
CA GLY A 49 9.01 -9.30 -16.85
C GLY A 49 7.88 -9.87 -17.70
N GLN A 50 7.35 -11.03 -17.35
CA GLN A 50 6.14 -11.60 -17.94
C GLN A 50 4.91 -11.17 -17.17
N GLY A 51 3.74 -11.08 -17.84
CA GLY A 51 2.48 -10.71 -17.23
C GLY A 51 2.46 -9.24 -16.80
N ALA A 52 1.69 -8.95 -15.76
CA ALA A 52 1.55 -7.62 -15.20
C ALA A 52 1.59 -7.66 -13.67
N VAL A 53 2.03 -6.55 -13.06
CA VAL A 53 1.98 -6.30 -11.62
C VAL A 53 0.99 -5.19 -11.35
N GLU A 54 0.03 -5.39 -10.48
CA GLU A 54 -0.73 -4.29 -9.92
C GLU A 54 0.07 -3.67 -8.78
N LEU A 55 0.31 -2.37 -8.89
CA LEU A 55 0.85 -1.53 -7.83
C LEU A 55 -0.25 -0.63 -7.31
N ARG A 56 -0.59 -0.77 -6.03
CA ARG A 56 -1.40 0.19 -5.28
C ARG A 56 -0.50 0.90 -4.29
N HIS A 57 -0.63 2.21 -4.16
CA HIS A 57 0.10 3.00 -3.18
C HIS A 57 -0.84 3.97 -2.47
N GLU A 58 -0.43 4.46 -1.31
CA GLU A 58 -1.26 5.28 -0.42
C GLU A 58 -1.76 6.59 -1.06
N ASP A 59 -1.05 7.07 -2.07
CA ASP A 59 -1.38 8.32 -2.74
C ASP A 59 -2.43 8.17 -3.85
N ARG A 60 -2.86 6.94 -4.19
CA ARG A 60 -3.78 6.71 -5.29
C ARG A 60 -4.84 5.66 -4.97
N ARG A 61 -6.12 6.02 -5.16
CA ARG A 61 -7.26 5.16 -4.82
C ARG A 61 -7.35 3.90 -5.68
N ALA A 62 -7.08 4.03 -6.98
CA ALA A 62 -7.09 2.90 -7.91
C ALA A 62 -5.67 2.32 -8.05
N GLY A 63 -5.56 0.99 -8.05
CA GLY A 63 -4.32 0.31 -8.42
C GLY A 63 -3.93 0.62 -9.86
N THR A 64 -2.65 0.58 -10.14
CA THR A 64 -2.09 0.76 -11.47
C THR A 64 -1.47 -0.53 -11.93
N TRP A 65 -1.89 -1.02 -13.09
CA TRP A 65 -1.28 -2.17 -13.73
C TRP A 65 -0.02 -1.77 -14.45
N LEU A 66 1.09 -2.38 -14.05
CA LEU A 66 2.38 -2.27 -14.69
C LEU A 66 2.52 -3.45 -15.65
N SER A 67 2.66 -3.17 -16.93
CA SER A 67 3.00 -4.12 -17.99
C SER A 67 4.47 -3.97 -18.38
N GLN A 68 4.92 -4.75 -19.38
CA GLN A 68 6.32 -4.79 -19.79
C GLN A 68 6.87 -3.49 -20.39
N ASP A 69 6.01 -2.51 -20.70
CA ASP A 69 6.36 -1.23 -21.29
C ASP A 69 6.71 -0.15 -20.23
N ARG A 70 6.46 -0.45 -18.94
CA ARG A 70 6.64 0.51 -17.83
C ARG A 70 7.32 -0.13 -16.63
N PHE A 71 7.94 0.72 -15.80
CA PHE A 71 8.36 0.39 -14.46
C PHE A 71 7.86 1.46 -13.48
N ALA A 72 7.76 1.11 -12.22
CA ALA A 72 7.43 2.05 -11.17
C ALA A 72 8.63 2.33 -10.28
N VAL A 73 8.67 3.54 -9.72
CA VAL A 73 9.60 3.94 -8.66
C VAL A 73 8.78 4.31 -7.45
N VAL A 74 9.06 3.67 -6.31
CA VAL A 74 8.40 3.91 -5.03
C VAL A 74 9.42 4.45 -4.04
N PRO A 75 9.26 5.70 -3.56
CA PRO A 75 10.21 6.29 -2.61
C PRO A 75 10.10 5.67 -1.23
N PRO A 76 11.15 5.84 -0.37
CA PRO A 76 11.15 5.37 1.00
C PRO A 76 9.94 5.90 1.79
N GLY A 77 9.44 5.09 2.72
CA GLY A 77 8.36 5.48 3.62
C GLY A 77 6.97 5.56 2.99
N ARG A 78 6.82 5.22 1.70
CA ARG A 78 5.50 5.20 1.03
C ARG A 78 4.87 3.82 1.12
N ALA A 79 3.69 3.76 1.74
CA ALA A 79 2.95 2.52 1.85
C ALA A 79 2.40 2.10 0.48
N HIS A 80 2.60 0.83 0.17
CA HIS A 80 2.13 0.24 -1.09
C HIS A 80 1.85 -1.25 -0.93
N GLN A 81 1.12 -1.79 -1.89
CA GLN A 81 0.92 -3.23 -2.07
C GLN A 81 1.13 -3.58 -3.53
N THR A 82 1.56 -4.82 -3.78
CA THR A 82 1.76 -5.34 -5.13
C THR A 82 1.14 -6.72 -5.27
N ARG A 83 0.60 -7.04 -6.44
CA ARG A 83 0.13 -8.38 -6.76
C ARG A 83 0.35 -8.74 -8.22
N ALA A 84 0.54 -10.01 -8.48
CA ALA A 84 0.61 -10.55 -9.84
C ALA A 84 -0.75 -10.51 -10.53
N GLY A 85 -0.75 -10.24 -11.83
CA GLY A 85 -1.94 -10.32 -12.68
C GLY A 85 -2.27 -11.72 -13.13
N CYS A 86 -1.29 -12.65 -13.14
CA CYS A 86 -1.45 -14.03 -13.59
C CYS A 86 -0.41 -14.96 -12.95
N ALA A 87 -0.62 -16.27 -13.06
CA ALA A 87 0.26 -17.30 -12.51
C ALA A 87 1.65 -17.38 -13.18
N THR A 88 1.78 -16.93 -14.43
CA THR A 88 3.04 -16.88 -15.17
C THR A 88 3.81 -15.58 -15.00
N HIS A 89 3.41 -14.78 -14.04
CA HIS A 89 4.02 -13.49 -13.75
C HIS A 89 5.49 -13.62 -13.34
N THR A 90 6.31 -12.67 -13.83
CA THR A 90 7.67 -12.43 -13.34
C THR A 90 7.94 -10.93 -13.20
N HIS A 91 8.79 -10.56 -12.25
CA HIS A 91 9.27 -9.19 -12.12
C HIS A 91 10.66 -9.13 -11.49
N VAL A 92 11.33 -8.00 -11.66
CA VAL A 92 12.53 -7.61 -10.91
C VAL A 92 12.20 -6.43 -10.03
N ALA A 93 12.63 -6.49 -8.78
CA ALA A 93 12.60 -5.36 -7.86
C ALA A 93 14.04 -4.95 -7.51
N VAL A 94 14.36 -3.67 -7.72
CA VAL A 94 15.68 -3.10 -7.38
C VAL A 94 15.48 -2.17 -6.19
N TYR A 95 16.24 -2.41 -5.13
CA TYR A 95 16.19 -1.63 -3.89
C TYR A 95 17.50 -0.86 -3.71
N VAL A 96 17.42 0.40 -3.30
CA VAL A 96 18.59 1.28 -3.16
C VAL A 96 18.47 2.11 -1.88
N THR A 97 19.50 2.06 -1.04
CA THR A 97 19.55 2.86 0.18
C THR A 97 19.82 4.35 -0.11
N GLY A 98 19.47 5.20 0.86
CA GLY A 98 19.76 6.64 0.76
C GLY A 98 21.25 6.94 0.62
N ASP A 99 22.10 6.18 1.32
CA ASP A 99 23.56 6.33 1.27
C ASP A 99 24.13 5.94 -0.09
N ALA A 100 23.64 4.85 -0.70
CA ALA A 100 24.03 4.47 -2.05
C ALA A 100 23.63 5.53 -3.08
N LEU A 101 22.43 6.09 -2.97
CA LEU A 101 22.00 7.21 -3.81
C LEU A 101 22.85 8.46 -3.60
N HIS A 102 23.30 8.72 -2.38
CA HIS A 102 24.20 9.84 -2.11
C HIS A 102 25.58 9.63 -2.76
N LYS A 103 26.12 8.42 -2.67
CA LYS A 103 27.37 8.07 -3.37
C LYS A 103 27.25 8.25 -4.89
N LEU A 104 26.12 7.88 -5.49
CA LEU A 104 25.87 8.10 -6.93
C LEU A 104 25.79 9.59 -7.27
N ASP A 105 25.17 10.40 -6.44
CA ASP A 105 25.01 11.86 -6.61
C ASP A 105 26.38 12.57 -6.68
N THR A 106 27.32 12.12 -5.87
CA THR A 106 28.67 12.69 -5.83
C THR A 106 29.60 12.11 -6.88
N GLY A 107 29.39 10.87 -7.32
CA GLY A 107 30.31 10.15 -8.22
C GLY A 107 29.96 10.25 -9.71
N VAL A 108 28.69 10.41 -10.06
CA VAL A 108 28.21 10.31 -11.45
C VAL A 108 27.56 11.59 -11.95
N GLY A 109 27.05 12.43 -11.05
CA GLY A 109 26.34 13.67 -11.37
C GLY A 109 25.11 13.88 -10.52
N SER A 110 24.60 15.11 -10.50
CA SER A 110 23.52 15.50 -9.61
C SER A 110 22.22 14.71 -9.85
N LEU A 111 21.71 14.08 -8.78
CA LEU A 111 20.41 13.42 -8.73
C LEU A 111 19.28 14.35 -8.27
N SER A 112 19.48 15.67 -8.27
CA SER A 112 18.47 16.62 -7.80
C SER A 112 17.13 16.48 -8.54
N GLU A 113 17.18 16.34 -9.86
CA GLU A 113 15.98 16.13 -10.69
C GLU A 113 15.34 14.77 -10.43
N PHE A 114 16.13 13.71 -10.27
CA PHE A 114 15.64 12.40 -9.87
C PHE A 114 14.91 12.48 -8.53
N ARG A 115 15.51 13.07 -7.49
CA ARG A 115 14.91 13.23 -6.15
C ARG A 115 13.64 14.08 -6.20
N ARG A 116 13.62 15.11 -7.05
CA ARG A 116 12.44 15.95 -7.25
C ARG A 116 11.27 15.16 -7.82
N ARG A 117 11.52 14.32 -8.84
CA ARG A 117 10.50 13.52 -9.52
C ARG A 117 10.00 12.36 -8.68
N THR A 118 10.85 11.77 -7.87
CA THR A 118 10.53 10.57 -7.06
C THR A 118 10.07 10.88 -5.64
N ARG A 119 9.52 12.06 -5.37
CA ARG A 119 8.91 12.39 -4.06
C ARG A 119 7.65 11.59 -3.76
N THR A 120 6.97 11.16 -4.79
CA THR A 120 5.80 10.28 -4.77
C THR A 120 6.04 9.13 -5.74
N PRO A 121 5.31 8.01 -5.62
CA PRO A 121 5.41 6.93 -6.60
C PRO A 121 5.12 7.41 -8.01
N ILE A 122 5.99 7.01 -8.95
CA ILE A 122 5.90 7.41 -10.36
C ILE A 122 5.96 6.20 -11.29
N LEU A 123 5.41 6.37 -12.48
CA LEU A 123 5.52 5.43 -13.59
C LEU A 123 6.42 6.01 -14.68
N VAL A 124 7.28 5.16 -15.22
CA VAL A 124 8.26 5.54 -16.25
C VAL A 124 8.23 4.52 -17.38
N ARG A 125 8.34 4.97 -18.61
CA ARG A 125 8.46 4.08 -19.78
C ARG A 125 9.76 3.29 -19.75
N ARG A 126 9.68 2.02 -20.11
CA ARG A 126 10.86 1.16 -20.27
C ARG A 126 11.41 1.28 -21.66
N THR A 127 12.70 1.53 -21.74
CA THR A 127 13.46 1.48 -23.00
C THR A 127 13.90 0.06 -23.35
N ALA A 128 14.35 -0.13 -24.58
CA ALA A 128 14.93 -1.41 -25.02
C ALA A 128 16.17 -1.78 -24.19
N ALA A 129 16.97 -0.78 -23.79
CA ALA A 129 18.15 -0.98 -22.95
C ALA A 129 17.78 -1.56 -21.58
N ILE A 130 16.77 -1.00 -20.92
CA ILE A 130 16.27 -1.50 -19.63
C ILE A 130 15.78 -2.95 -19.77
N ARG A 131 15.04 -3.27 -20.82
CA ARG A 131 14.58 -4.66 -21.08
C ARG A 131 15.74 -5.62 -21.23
N ALA A 132 16.72 -5.28 -22.07
CA ALA A 132 17.90 -6.11 -22.31
C ALA A 132 18.70 -6.34 -21.02
N LEU A 133 18.96 -5.30 -20.23
CA LEU A 133 19.67 -5.41 -18.96
C LEU A 133 18.90 -6.27 -17.94
N GLN A 134 17.58 -6.13 -17.87
CA GLN A 134 16.75 -6.96 -17.01
C GLN A 134 16.81 -8.44 -17.41
N GLU A 135 16.65 -8.74 -18.69
CA GLU A 135 16.73 -10.12 -19.22
C GLU A 135 18.09 -10.75 -18.93
N LEU A 136 19.18 -10.00 -19.20
CA LEU A 136 20.54 -10.48 -18.92
C LEU A 136 20.77 -10.71 -17.42
N SER A 137 20.26 -9.85 -16.55
CA SER A 137 20.42 -9.98 -15.09
C SER A 137 19.68 -11.20 -14.53
N GLN A 138 18.65 -11.69 -15.20
CA GLN A 138 17.82 -12.83 -14.78
C GLN A 138 18.30 -14.19 -15.34
N ARG A 139 19.29 -14.20 -16.24
CA ARG A 139 19.78 -15.45 -16.83
C ARG A 139 20.48 -16.33 -15.79
N ASN A 140 20.01 -17.56 -15.66
CA ASN A 140 20.55 -18.56 -14.74
C ASN A 140 21.70 -19.40 -15.35
N ASP A 141 21.97 -19.23 -16.65
CA ASP A 141 22.98 -20.00 -17.41
C ASP A 141 24.42 -19.50 -17.18
N MET A 142 24.59 -18.47 -16.35
CA MET A 142 25.91 -17.90 -16.03
C MET A 142 26.58 -18.63 -14.85
N ALA A 143 26.76 -19.95 -14.98
CA ALA A 143 27.42 -20.78 -13.95
C ALA A 143 28.96 -20.74 -14.00
N THR A 144 29.54 -19.71 -14.62
CA THR A 144 30.99 -19.59 -14.84
C THR A 144 31.65 -18.68 -13.82
N TYR A 145 32.97 -18.73 -13.76
CA TYR A 145 33.82 -17.83 -12.97
C TYR A 145 33.43 -16.36 -13.20
N GLY A 146 33.30 -15.60 -12.12
CA GLY A 146 32.92 -14.18 -12.18
C GLY A 146 31.41 -13.92 -12.32
N SER A 147 30.54 -14.93 -12.33
CA SER A 147 29.09 -14.79 -12.52
C SER A 147 28.43 -13.87 -11.48
N ALA A 148 28.88 -13.87 -10.23
CA ALA A 148 28.38 -12.99 -9.20
C ALA A 148 28.74 -11.52 -9.48
N ALA A 149 30.01 -11.25 -9.87
CA ALA A 149 30.45 -9.92 -10.24
C ALA A 149 29.74 -9.41 -11.49
N THR A 150 29.50 -10.29 -12.47
CA THR A 150 28.75 -9.96 -13.69
C THR A 150 27.30 -9.60 -13.36
N ARG A 151 26.62 -10.40 -12.53
CA ARG A 151 25.25 -10.08 -12.08
C ARG A 151 25.20 -8.77 -11.33
N GLN A 152 26.18 -8.48 -10.46
CA GLN A 152 26.28 -7.21 -9.77
C GLN A 152 26.45 -6.04 -10.73
N ALA A 153 27.34 -6.17 -11.72
CA ALA A 153 27.57 -5.13 -12.74
C ALA A 153 26.31 -4.89 -13.59
N LEU A 154 25.62 -5.95 -14.03
CA LEU A 154 24.35 -5.83 -14.76
C LEU A 154 23.26 -5.18 -13.92
N SER A 155 23.17 -5.52 -12.65
CA SER A 155 22.22 -4.95 -11.70
C SER A 155 22.48 -3.46 -11.48
N SER A 156 23.74 -3.08 -11.34
CA SER A 156 24.14 -1.66 -11.22
C SER A 156 23.86 -0.89 -12.52
N ALA A 157 24.13 -1.49 -13.70
CA ALA A 157 23.81 -0.91 -14.98
C ALA A 157 22.30 -0.71 -15.15
N LEU A 158 21.48 -1.70 -14.76
CA LEU A 158 20.02 -1.60 -14.77
C LEU A 158 19.53 -0.44 -13.90
N LEU A 159 20.06 -0.31 -12.67
CA LEU A 159 19.75 0.79 -11.77
C LEU A 159 20.07 2.14 -12.40
N MET A 160 21.29 2.31 -12.94
CA MET A 160 21.73 3.56 -13.56
C MET A 160 20.87 3.94 -14.75
N GLN A 161 20.49 2.94 -15.57
CA GLN A 161 19.61 3.19 -16.70
C GLN A 161 18.21 3.61 -16.26
N CYS A 162 17.65 2.99 -15.21
CA CYS A 162 16.37 3.40 -14.64
C CYS A 162 16.41 4.83 -14.07
N ILE A 163 17.48 5.21 -13.38
CA ILE A 163 17.68 6.59 -12.89
C ILE A 163 17.76 7.56 -14.08
N GLY A 164 18.52 7.23 -15.11
CA GLY A 164 18.63 8.05 -16.31
C GLY A 164 17.30 8.31 -17.00
N GLU A 165 16.45 7.28 -17.12
CA GLU A 165 15.11 7.42 -17.72
C GLU A 165 14.17 8.25 -16.82
N VAL A 166 14.27 8.16 -15.49
CA VAL A 166 13.53 9.05 -14.59
C VAL A 166 13.93 10.49 -14.81
N ILE A 167 15.22 10.78 -14.98
CA ILE A 167 15.74 12.15 -15.22
C ILE A 167 15.29 12.66 -16.59
N ALA A 168 15.46 11.87 -17.64
CA ALA A 168 15.19 12.24 -19.03
C ALA A 168 13.72 12.16 -19.41
N GLY A 169 12.97 11.22 -18.78
CA GLY A 169 11.62 10.85 -19.21
C GLY A 169 10.54 11.85 -18.83
N LYS A 170 9.47 11.85 -19.61
CA LYS A 170 8.18 12.43 -19.20
C LYS A 170 7.53 11.46 -18.23
N THR A 171 7.56 11.79 -16.95
CA THR A 171 6.87 11.02 -15.92
C THR A 171 5.36 11.17 -16.08
N GLU A 172 4.64 10.07 -16.31
CA GLU A 172 3.20 10.04 -16.18
C GLU A 172 2.87 9.86 -14.69
N LEU A 173 2.07 10.78 -14.14
CA LEU A 173 1.44 10.71 -12.81
C LEU A 173 2.26 11.20 -11.61
N GLY A 174 2.26 12.50 -11.40
CA GLY A 174 2.29 13.04 -10.05
C GLY A 174 0.86 12.98 -9.49
N THR A 175 0.64 12.29 -8.37
CA THR A 175 -0.61 12.40 -7.62
C THR A 175 -0.74 13.81 -7.06
N SER A 176 -1.94 14.38 -7.12
CA SER A 176 -2.17 15.66 -6.49
C SER A 176 -1.99 15.52 -4.96
N PRO A 177 -1.54 16.57 -4.26
CA PRO A 177 -1.47 16.54 -2.79
C PRO A 177 -2.80 16.15 -2.12
N ARG A 178 -3.94 16.34 -2.81
CA ARG A 178 -5.27 15.96 -2.32
C ARG A 178 -5.51 14.45 -2.33
N GLU A 179 -4.83 13.70 -3.20
CA GLU A 179 -4.99 12.24 -3.33
C GLU A 179 -4.05 11.44 -2.42
N HIS A 180 -3.11 12.14 -1.74
CA HIS A 180 -2.17 11.49 -0.83
C HIS A 180 -2.89 10.64 0.22
N GLY A 181 -2.56 9.36 0.28
CA GLY A 181 -3.10 8.40 1.26
C GLY A 181 -4.54 7.95 1.07
N MET A 182 -5.26 8.44 0.06
CA MET A 182 -6.69 8.13 -0.12
C MET A 182 -6.98 6.64 -0.31
N ALA A 183 -6.12 5.92 -1.02
CA ALA A 183 -6.31 4.48 -1.26
C ALA A 183 -6.20 3.67 0.03
N LEU A 184 -5.18 3.95 0.83
CA LEU A 184 -4.98 3.30 2.13
C LEU A 184 -6.14 3.62 3.09
N VAL A 185 -6.55 4.90 3.17
CA VAL A 185 -7.67 5.31 4.02
C VAL A 185 -8.97 4.63 3.61
N ALA A 186 -9.27 4.56 2.31
CA ALA A 186 -10.46 3.86 1.82
C ALA A 186 -10.47 2.37 2.19
N ASP A 187 -9.32 1.69 2.15
CA ASP A 187 -9.21 0.30 2.55
C ASP A 187 -9.39 0.14 4.07
N ILE A 188 -8.87 1.08 4.87
CA ILE A 188 -9.08 1.11 6.32
C ILE A 188 -10.57 1.37 6.64
N GLU A 189 -11.21 2.34 6.00
CA GLU A 189 -12.66 2.61 6.15
C GLU A 189 -13.49 1.37 5.85
N ALA A 190 -13.21 0.70 4.72
CA ALA A 190 -13.91 -0.52 4.33
C ALA A 190 -13.71 -1.67 5.33
N PHE A 191 -12.50 -1.79 5.90
CA PHE A 191 -12.22 -2.77 6.93
C PHE A 191 -12.96 -2.46 8.23
N VAL A 192 -12.86 -1.23 8.72
CA VAL A 192 -13.54 -0.78 9.95
C VAL A 192 -15.06 -0.91 9.81
N ALA A 193 -15.62 -0.54 8.66
CA ALA A 193 -17.06 -0.67 8.41
C ALA A 193 -17.54 -2.12 8.45
N ARG A 194 -16.74 -3.06 7.93
CA ARG A 194 -17.09 -4.49 7.89
C ARG A 194 -17.00 -5.16 9.26
N HIS A 195 -16.13 -4.68 10.14
CA HIS A 195 -15.86 -5.26 11.47
C HIS A 195 -16.28 -4.30 12.60
N ALA A 196 -17.23 -3.39 12.32
CA ALA A 196 -17.60 -2.35 13.26
C ALA A 196 -18.20 -2.90 14.57
N ASP A 197 -18.81 -4.08 14.51
CA ASP A 197 -19.39 -4.82 15.64
C ASP A 197 -18.36 -5.32 16.66
N GLN A 198 -17.08 -5.42 16.26
CA GLN A 198 -15.98 -5.92 17.09
C GLN A 198 -15.11 -4.78 17.60
N GLU A 199 -14.25 -5.08 18.57
CA GLU A 199 -13.16 -4.18 18.93
C GLU A 199 -12.06 -4.24 17.85
N ILE A 200 -11.60 -3.08 17.41
CA ILE A 200 -10.55 -2.95 16.39
C ILE A 200 -9.35 -2.22 17.01
N PRO A 201 -8.42 -2.97 17.65
CA PRO A 201 -7.19 -2.39 18.17
C PRO A 201 -6.32 -1.81 17.03
N LEU A 202 -5.61 -0.73 17.30
CA LEU A 202 -4.69 -0.13 16.31
C LEU A 202 -3.57 -1.09 15.89
N ASP A 203 -3.19 -2.02 16.76
CA ASP A 203 -2.19 -3.05 16.47
C ASP A 203 -2.68 -4.02 15.38
N MET A 204 -3.97 -4.38 15.40
CA MET A 204 -4.59 -5.17 14.34
C MET A 204 -4.53 -4.44 12.98
N LEU A 205 -4.74 -3.13 12.97
CA LEU A 205 -4.63 -2.32 11.75
C LEU A 205 -3.18 -2.20 11.29
N GLU A 206 -2.22 -2.02 12.22
CA GLU A 206 -0.80 -2.00 11.93
C GLU A 206 -0.34 -3.32 11.28
N GLU A 207 -0.73 -4.45 11.86
CA GLU A 207 -0.41 -5.78 11.33
C GLU A 207 -1.06 -6.01 9.95
N ARG A 208 -2.35 -5.68 9.83
CA ARG A 208 -3.11 -5.93 8.60
C ARG A 208 -2.65 -5.07 7.42
N PHE A 209 -2.41 -3.77 7.66
CA PHE A 209 -2.06 -2.82 6.61
C PHE A 209 -0.55 -2.61 6.48
N GLY A 210 0.25 -3.15 7.40
CA GLY A 210 1.70 -3.07 7.36
C GLY A 210 2.25 -1.64 7.52
N VAL A 211 1.47 -0.74 8.11
CA VAL A 211 1.77 0.68 8.26
C VAL A 211 1.66 1.04 9.74
N SER A 212 2.61 1.83 10.26
CA SER A 212 2.64 2.15 11.69
C SER A 212 1.35 2.83 12.18
N ARG A 213 0.97 2.57 13.44
CA ARG A 213 -0.20 3.18 14.11
C ARG A 213 -0.21 4.70 13.98
N ARG A 214 0.97 5.35 14.15
CA ARG A 214 1.11 6.79 14.01
C ARG A 214 0.76 7.26 12.60
N HIS A 215 1.22 6.56 11.57
CA HIS A 215 0.93 6.90 10.17
C HIS A 215 -0.56 6.72 9.87
N ILE A 216 -1.14 5.56 10.25
CA ILE A 216 -2.56 5.25 10.07
C ILE A 216 -3.43 6.33 10.73
N THR A 217 -3.22 6.62 12.01
CA THR A 217 -4.07 7.57 12.77
C THR A 217 -3.97 8.99 12.23
N ARG A 218 -2.76 9.44 11.88
CA ARG A 218 -2.54 10.76 11.28
C ARG A 218 -3.26 10.87 9.93
N LEU A 219 -3.02 9.91 9.05
CA LEU A 219 -3.54 9.93 7.69
C LEU A 219 -5.07 9.79 7.67
N PHE A 220 -5.61 8.88 8.49
CA PHE A 220 -7.06 8.67 8.60
C PHE A 220 -7.76 9.95 9.06
N ARG A 221 -7.26 10.59 10.13
CA ARG A 221 -7.82 11.86 10.61
C ARG A 221 -7.68 13.00 9.61
N GLU A 222 -6.55 13.09 8.91
CA GLU A 222 -6.32 14.10 7.87
C GLU A 222 -7.33 13.97 6.71
N LYS A 223 -7.70 12.75 6.33
CA LYS A 223 -8.57 12.51 5.17
C LYS A 223 -10.06 12.45 5.50
N THR A 224 -10.42 11.93 6.68
CA THR A 224 -11.83 11.75 7.07
C THR A 224 -12.34 12.82 8.04
N GLY A 225 -11.43 13.55 8.67
CA GLY A 225 -11.76 14.48 9.77
C GLY A 225 -12.05 13.77 11.10
N LEU A 226 -12.09 12.43 11.12
CA LEU A 226 -12.45 11.60 12.27
C LEU A 226 -11.26 10.76 12.74
N SER A 227 -11.23 10.43 14.02
CA SER A 227 -10.41 9.30 14.48
C SER A 227 -11.06 7.98 14.03
N ILE A 228 -10.27 6.90 14.00
CA ILE A 228 -10.77 5.56 13.65
C ILE A 228 -11.88 5.12 14.62
N GLY A 229 -11.72 5.41 15.92
CA GLY A 229 -12.73 5.10 16.93
C GLY A 229 -14.04 5.88 16.72
N GLU A 230 -13.96 7.16 16.37
CA GLU A 230 -15.13 7.99 16.04
C GLU A 230 -15.83 7.47 14.78
N PHE A 231 -15.07 7.11 13.76
CA PHE A 231 -15.59 6.49 12.54
C PHE A 231 -16.29 5.16 12.84
N GLN A 232 -15.70 4.29 13.65
CA GLN A 232 -16.30 3.03 14.08
C GLN A 232 -17.61 3.26 14.85
N GLN A 233 -17.62 4.19 15.79
CA GLN A 233 -18.82 4.53 16.55
C GLN A 233 -19.94 5.06 15.64
N ARG A 234 -19.60 5.88 14.65
CA ARG A 234 -20.56 6.37 13.66
C ARG A 234 -21.11 5.23 12.81
N THR A 235 -20.26 4.32 12.37
CA THR A 235 -20.67 3.13 11.61
C THR A 235 -21.61 2.24 12.43
N ARG A 236 -21.31 2.01 13.72
CA ARG A 236 -22.22 1.29 14.64
C ARG A 236 -23.58 1.98 14.75
N TYR A 237 -23.58 3.30 14.86
CA TYR A 237 -24.81 4.08 14.91
C TYR A 237 -25.63 3.93 13.62
N ASP A 238 -25.01 4.07 12.45
CA ASP A 238 -25.68 3.95 11.16
C ASP A 238 -26.25 2.54 10.97
N ASN A 239 -25.49 1.50 11.34
CA ASN A 239 -25.97 0.11 11.32
C ASN A 239 -27.15 -0.12 12.30
N ALA A 240 -27.09 0.47 13.49
CA ALA A 240 -28.22 0.39 14.44
C ALA A 240 -29.48 1.06 13.89
N CYS A 241 -29.35 2.25 13.31
CA CYS A 241 -30.48 2.95 12.68
C CYS A 241 -31.11 2.11 11.57
N ARG A 242 -30.28 1.48 10.74
CA ARG A 242 -30.76 0.58 9.67
C ARG A 242 -31.51 -0.62 10.25
N LEU A 243 -30.94 -1.35 11.22
CA LEU A 243 -31.59 -2.51 11.82
C LEU A 243 -32.90 -2.14 12.54
N LEU A 244 -32.95 -0.98 13.22
CA LEU A 244 -34.17 -0.47 13.87
C LEU A 244 -35.28 -0.13 12.88
N ALA A 245 -34.90 0.29 11.65
CA ALA A 245 -35.83 0.62 10.58
C ALA A 245 -36.34 -0.62 9.83
N GLU A 246 -35.45 -1.57 9.58
CA GLU A 246 -35.71 -2.71 8.70
C GLU A 246 -36.20 -3.97 9.45
N THR A 247 -36.13 -3.99 10.79
CA THR A 247 -36.44 -5.19 11.59
C THR A 247 -37.21 -4.87 12.88
N ASP A 248 -37.95 -5.85 13.38
CA ASP A 248 -38.62 -5.80 14.70
C ASP A 248 -37.77 -6.38 15.83
N LEU A 249 -36.47 -6.54 15.62
CA LEU A 249 -35.56 -7.09 16.62
C LEU A 249 -35.64 -6.29 17.93
N PRO A 250 -35.58 -6.97 19.11
CA PRO A 250 -35.48 -6.28 20.39
C PRO A 250 -34.27 -5.34 20.41
N ILE A 251 -34.40 -4.19 21.07
CA ILE A 251 -33.33 -3.16 21.14
C ILE A 251 -32.01 -3.73 21.68
N GLY A 252 -32.10 -4.67 22.66
CA GLY A 252 -30.94 -5.37 23.20
C GLY A 252 -30.22 -6.21 22.12
N GLU A 253 -30.98 -6.89 21.29
CA GLU A 253 -30.44 -7.69 20.18
C GLU A 253 -29.80 -6.81 19.11
N VAL A 254 -30.44 -5.69 18.75
CA VAL A 254 -29.84 -4.69 17.85
C VAL A 254 -28.54 -4.17 18.42
N ALA A 255 -28.50 -3.81 19.70
CA ALA A 255 -27.30 -3.33 20.37
C ALA A 255 -26.14 -4.34 20.24
N PHE A 256 -26.40 -5.58 20.54
CA PHE A 256 -25.39 -6.66 20.47
C PHE A 256 -24.87 -6.84 19.04
N ARG A 257 -25.75 -6.91 18.03
CA ARG A 257 -25.37 -7.08 16.61
C ARG A 257 -24.51 -5.95 16.04
N VAL A 258 -24.63 -4.75 16.59
CA VAL A 258 -23.83 -3.61 16.12
C VAL A 258 -22.63 -3.31 17.02
N GLY A 259 -22.33 -4.19 18.01
CA GLY A 259 -21.14 -4.11 18.84
C GLY A 259 -21.27 -3.24 20.08
N PHE A 260 -22.48 -3.06 20.64
CA PHE A 260 -22.67 -2.47 21.96
C PHE A 260 -22.97 -3.56 22.99
N GLU A 261 -22.43 -3.39 24.19
CA GLU A 261 -22.60 -4.35 25.31
C GLU A 261 -24.05 -4.47 25.82
N SER A 262 -24.87 -3.43 25.59
CA SER A 262 -26.27 -3.42 26.05
C SER A 262 -27.13 -2.41 25.28
N GLY A 263 -28.45 -2.60 25.34
CA GLY A 263 -29.42 -1.62 24.83
C GLY A 263 -29.27 -0.22 25.46
N ALA A 264 -28.86 -0.17 26.73
CA ALA A 264 -28.59 1.11 27.42
C ALA A 264 -27.33 1.80 26.84
N ALA A 265 -26.28 1.05 26.51
CA ALA A 265 -25.08 1.59 25.85
C ALA A 265 -25.41 2.13 24.45
N LEU A 266 -26.19 1.37 23.66
CA LEU A 266 -26.70 1.82 22.38
C LEU A 266 -27.53 3.09 22.52
N ALA A 267 -28.45 3.16 23.50
CA ALA A 267 -29.30 4.34 23.70
C ALA A 267 -28.49 5.60 24.05
N ARG A 268 -27.44 5.46 24.87
CA ARG A 268 -26.52 6.57 25.16
C ARG A 268 -25.76 7.04 23.91
N ALA A 269 -25.23 6.10 23.13
CA ALA A 269 -24.51 6.40 21.90
C ALA A 269 -25.44 7.08 20.88
N MET A 270 -26.64 6.59 20.67
CA MET A 270 -27.62 7.14 19.74
C MET A 270 -28.07 8.56 20.12
N ARG A 271 -28.30 8.84 21.41
CA ARG A 271 -28.62 10.21 21.89
C ARG A 271 -27.47 11.17 21.64
N ARG A 272 -26.23 10.72 21.86
CA ARG A 272 -25.03 11.56 21.66
C ARG A 272 -24.79 11.92 20.18
N VAL A 273 -25.05 11.00 19.26
CA VAL A 273 -24.76 11.18 17.82
C VAL A 273 -25.96 11.79 17.09
N GLY A 274 -27.16 11.26 17.31
CA GLY A 274 -28.37 11.61 16.56
C GLY A 274 -29.50 12.26 17.40
N GLY A 275 -29.27 12.52 18.70
CA GLY A 275 -30.24 13.20 19.58
C GLY A 275 -31.46 12.35 19.95
N GLN A 276 -31.60 11.10 19.44
CA GLN A 276 -32.78 10.24 19.62
C GLN A 276 -32.42 8.91 20.30
N SER A 277 -33.39 8.34 21.02
CA SER A 277 -33.24 6.97 21.55
C SER A 277 -33.64 5.94 20.47
N PRO A 278 -33.19 4.66 20.62
CA PRO A 278 -33.62 3.58 19.74
C PRO A 278 -35.13 3.42 19.65
N SER A 279 -35.84 3.50 20.78
CA SER A 279 -37.30 3.43 20.83
C SER A 279 -37.95 4.60 20.10
N GLY A 280 -37.48 5.82 20.36
CA GLY A 280 -38.02 7.01 19.72
C GLY A 280 -37.81 7.03 18.21
N LEU A 281 -36.65 6.51 17.71
CA LEU A 281 -36.40 6.34 16.30
C LEU A 281 -37.40 5.35 15.67
N ARG A 282 -37.60 4.19 16.31
CA ARG A 282 -38.54 3.16 15.83
C ARG A 282 -39.97 3.66 15.79
N GLU A 283 -40.45 4.36 16.82
CA GLU A 283 -41.78 4.97 16.85
C GLU A 283 -41.96 6.00 15.73
N LYS A 284 -40.95 6.85 15.50
CA LYS A 284 -41.00 7.84 14.43
C LYS A 284 -41.13 7.18 13.05
N MET A 285 -40.38 6.13 12.80
CA MET A 285 -40.43 5.38 11.53
C MET A 285 -41.75 4.65 11.35
N ALA A 286 -42.30 4.02 12.40
CA ALA A 286 -43.60 3.38 12.35
C ALA A 286 -44.73 4.35 12.04
N ARG A 287 -44.62 5.61 12.46
CA ARG A 287 -45.62 6.66 12.11
C ARG A 287 -45.50 7.11 10.65
N SER A 288 -44.27 7.19 10.10
CA SER A 288 -44.04 7.62 8.72
C SER A 288 -44.49 6.60 7.67
N VAL A 289 -44.67 5.33 8.03
CA VAL A 289 -45.17 4.26 7.13
C VAL A 289 -46.69 4.23 7.08
N LYS A 290 -47.38 4.87 8.06
CA LYS A 290 -48.85 4.90 8.14
C LYS A 290 -49.48 6.14 7.52
N THR A 291 -48.70 7.05 6.94
CA THR A 291 -49.13 8.25 6.23
C THR A 291 -48.85 8.11 4.74
#